data_ddbe6490931614156a456077d698b42f
#
_entry.id   ddbe6490931614156a456077d698b42f
#
_cell.length_a   1.000
_cell.length_b   1.000
_cell.length_c   1.000
_cell.angle_alpha   90.00
_cell.angle_beta   90.00
_cell.angle_gamma   90.00
#
_symmetry.space_group_name_H-M   'P 1'
#
loop_
_entity.id
_entity.type
_entity.pdbx_description
1 polymer ?
#
loop_
_entity_poly.entity_id
_entity_poly.type
_entity_poly.pdbx_seq_one_letter_code
_entity_poly.pdbx_strand_id
1 'polypeptide(L)' 'MNNLKECIKKRNPKLTAIEIAERVGCSPTDISNYISENRFPNSDRMIKLANVLKCTVTDIYPTARRKFYFELQD' A
#
# COMPACT_ATOMS: atom_id res chain seq x y z
N MET A 1 -0.06 -7.84 9.79
CA MET A 1 -1.29 -7.05 9.70
C MET A 1 -1.00 -5.69 9.13
N ASN A 2 -1.82 -5.18 8.22
CA ASN A 2 -1.60 -3.87 7.62
C ASN A 2 -2.76 -2.92 7.90
N ASN A 3 -2.51 -1.63 7.69
CA ASN A 3 -3.49 -0.58 7.88
C ASN A 3 -3.94 0.02 6.55
N LEU A 4 -3.79 -0.72 5.46
CA LEU A 4 -4.09 -0.22 4.12
C LEU A 4 -5.54 0.24 4.00
N LYS A 5 -6.47 -0.57 4.46
CA LYS A 5 -7.89 -0.24 4.41
C LYS A 5 -8.20 1.02 5.21
N GLU A 6 -7.57 1.16 6.37
CA GLU A 6 -7.77 2.34 7.22
C GLU A 6 -7.18 3.60 6.61
N CYS A 7 -6.01 3.48 5.98
CA CYS A 7 -5.39 4.61 5.28
C CYS A 7 -6.28 5.10 4.15
N ILE A 8 -6.88 4.18 3.42
CA ILE A 8 -7.82 4.53 2.35
C ILE A 8 -9.03 5.26 2.94
N LYS A 9 -9.61 4.74 4.00
CA LYS A 9 -10.81 5.34 4.61
C LYS A 9 -10.54 6.71 5.23
N LYS A 10 -9.43 6.84 5.93
CA LYS A 10 -9.14 8.07 6.68
C LYS A 10 -8.64 9.20 5.80
N ARG A 11 -7.77 8.88 4.85
CA ARG A 11 -7.07 9.92 4.09
C ARG A 11 -7.60 10.12 2.69
N ASN A 12 -8.19 9.08 2.12
CA ASN A 12 -8.67 9.13 0.74
C ASN A 12 -10.02 8.43 0.61
N PRO A 13 -11.06 8.88 1.37
CA PRO A 13 -12.34 8.16 1.40
C PRO A 13 -13.07 8.16 0.05
N LYS A 14 -12.69 9.04 -0.87
CA LYS A 14 -13.29 9.11 -2.20
C LYS A 14 -12.60 8.27 -3.24
N LEU A 15 -11.42 7.73 -2.92
CA LEU A 15 -10.69 6.88 -3.87
C LEU A 15 -11.21 5.46 -3.81
N THR A 16 -11.55 4.92 -4.96
CA THR A 16 -11.93 3.51 -5.09
C THR A 16 -10.69 2.66 -5.34
N ALA A 17 -10.83 1.35 -5.18
CA ALA A 17 -9.74 0.42 -5.48
C ALA A 17 -9.29 0.54 -6.93
N ILE A 18 -10.22 0.80 -7.85
CA ILE A 18 -9.93 0.98 -9.27
C ILE A 18 -9.02 2.20 -9.47
N GLU A 19 -9.38 3.33 -8.86
CA GLU A 19 -8.59 4.55 -8.98
C GLU A 19 -7.19 4.41 -8.37
N ILE A 20 -7.11 3.78 -7.21
CA ILE A 20 -5.84 3.52 -6.55
C ILE A 20 -4.97 2.63 -7.44
N ALA A 21 -5.54 1.57 -7.98
CA ALA A 21 -4.82 0.65 -8.86
C ALA A 21 -4.28 1.37 -10.11
N GLU A 22 -5.09 2.22 -10.72
CA GLU A 22 -4.66 2.99 -11.89
C GLU A 22 -3.46 3.88 -11.56
N ARG A 23 -3.49 4.56 -10.43
CA ARG A 23 -2.42 5.47 -10.03
C ARG A 23 -1.15 4.74 -9.62
N VAL A 24 -1.31 3.55 -9.04
CA VAL A 24 -0.17 2.72 -8.64
C VAL A 24 0.40 1.95 -9.83
N GLY A 25 -0.43 1.67 -10.83
CA GLY A 25 -0.02 0.89 -12.00
C GLY A 25 -0.22 -0.60 -11.83
N CYS A 26 -1.29 -0.98 -11.14
CA CYS A 26 -1.62 -2.39 -10.92
C CYS A 26 -3.13 -2.59 -11.14
N SER A 27 -3.63 -3.80 -10.92
CA SER A 27 -5.05 -4.09 -11.07
C SER A 27 -5.80 -3.90 -9.75
N PRO A 28 -7.13 -3.69 -9.80
CA PRO A 28 -7.94 -3.65 -8.59
C PRO A 28 -7.86 -4.95 -7.78
N THR A 29 -7.67 -6.08 -8.45
CA THR A 29 -7.48 -7.37 -7.79
C THR A 29 -6.21 -7.36 -6.93
N ASP A 30 -5.14 -6.73 -7.44
CA ASP A 30 -3.91 -6.58 -6.67
C ASP A 30 -4.15 -5.78 -5.39
N ILE A 31 -4.91 -4.69 -5.48
CA ILE A 31 -5.25 -3.88 -4.31
C ILE A 31 -6.02 -4.71 -3.29
N SER A 32 -7.02 -5.48 -3.73
CA SER A 32 -7.77 -6.38 -2.86
C SER A 32 -6.86 -7.39 -2.16
N ASN A 33 -5.92 -7.95 -2.90
CA ASN A 33 -4.97 -8.93 -2.36
C ASN A 33 -4.04 -8.29 -1.32
N TYR A 34 -3.66 -7.04 -1.51
CA TYR A 34 -2.84 -6.32 -0.53
C TYR A 34 -3.64 -6.04 0.75
N ILE A 35 -4.90 -5.66 0.62
CA ILE A 35 -5.77 -5.41 1.77
C ILE A 35 -5.98 -6.70 2.58
N SER A 36 -6.23 -7.81 1.89
CA SER A 36 -6.49 -9.10 2.54
C SER A 36 -5.21 -9.84 2.97
N GLU A 37 -4.05 -9.30 2.61
CA GLU A 37 -2.75 -9.88 2.91
C GLU A 37 -2.48 -11.22 2.20
N ASN A 38 -3.22 -11.51 1.14
CA ASN A 38 -2.92 -12.64 0.28
C ASN A 38 -1.64 -12.42 -0.51
N ARG A 39 -1.30 -11.16 -0.75
CA ARG A 39 -0.06 -10.77 -1.42
C ARG A 39 0.47 -9.49 -0.80
N PHE A 40 1.78 -9.29 -0.94
CA PHE A 40 2.44 -8.06 -0.51
C PHE A 40 3.01 -7.34 -1.73
N PRO A 41 2.90 -6.01 -1.80
CA PRO A 41 3.51 -5.27 -2.88
C PRO A 41 5.03 -5.32 -2.77
N ASN A 42 5.71 -5.25 -3.93
CA ASN A 42 7.15 -5.08 -3.91
C ASN A 42 7.49 -3.66 -3.44
N SER A 43 8.79 -3.37 -3.25
CA SER A 43 9.21 -2.09 -2.70
C SER A 43 8.75 -0.90 -3.53
N ASP A 44 8.88 -0.97 -4.86
CA ASP A 44 8.44 0.11 -5.74
C ASP A 44 6.94 0.37 -5.62
N ARG A 45 6.17 -0.69 -5.63
CA ARG A 45 4.71 -0.58 -5.55
C ARG A 45 4.27 -0.09 -4.18
N MET A 46 4.98 -0.49 -3.14
CA MET A 46 4.69 -0.02 -1.78
C MET A 46 4.91 1.48 -1.65
N ILE A 47 5.99 1.98 -2.23
CA ILE A 47 6.27 3.42 -2.25
C ILE A 47 5.20 4.17 -3.03
N LYS A 48 4.81 3.64 -4.19
CA LYS A 48 3.76 4.23 -5.00
C LYS A 48 2.42 4.26 -4.27
N LEU A 49 2.08 3.17 -3.58
CA LEU A 49 0.88 3.11 -2.75
C LEU A 49 0.90 4.20 -1.68
N ALA A 50 2.00 4.33 -0.96
CA ALA A 50 2.14 5.33 0.08
C ALA A 50 1.97 6.73 -0.49
N ASN A 51 2.58 7.02 -1.64
CA ASN A 51 2.45 8.31 -2.29
C ASN A 51 1.02 8.61 -2.73
N VAL A 52 0.35 7.64 -3.33
CA VAL A 52 -1.03 7.79 -3.80
C VAL A 52 -1.97 8.02 -2.63
N LEU A 53 -1.76 7.32 -1.53
CA LEU A 53 -2.61 7.43 -0.34
C LEU A 53 -2.17 8.55 0.59
N LYS A 54 -1.08 9.23 0.27
CA LYS A 54 -0.51 10.32 1.08
C LYS A 54 -0.21 9.85 2.50
N CYS A 55 0.32 8.66 2.59
CA CYS A 55 0.75 8.02 3.83
C CYS A 55 2.23 7.66 3.71
N THR A 56 2.83 7.25 4.82
CA THR A 56 4.15 6.63 4.77
C THR A 56 3.99 5.12 4.65
N VAL A 57 5.07 4.45 4.26
CA VAL A 57 5.07 2.99 4.21
C VAL A 57 4.78 2.39 5.58
N THR A 58 5.32 3.01 6.64
CA THR A 58 5.08 2.56 8.01
C THR A 58 3.65 2.81 8.49
N ASP A 59 2.94 3.77 7.91
CA ASP A 59 1.53 3.97 8.21
C ASP A 59 0.70 2.80 7.69
N ILE A 60 1.06 2.27 6.51
CA ILE A 60 0.34 1.17 5.88
C ILE A 60 0.78 -0.16 6.46
N TYR A 61 2.09 -0.34 6.62
CA TYR A 61 2.69 -1.58 7.13
C TYR A 61 3.60 -1.26 8.31
N PRO A 62 3.05 -1.14 9.52
CA PRO A 62 3.87 -0.78 10.68
C PRO A 62 5.02 -1.75 10.95
N THR A 63 4.83 -3.03 10.63
CA THR A 63 5.86 -4.06 10.83
C THR A 63 6.84 -4.15 9.66
N ALA A 64 6.52 -3.57 8.52
CA ALA A 64 7.35 -3.63 7.33
C ALA A 64 8.65 -2.87 7.49
N ARG A 65 8.69 -1.94 8.44
CA ARG A 65 9.86 -1.10 8.68
C ARG A 65 11.16 -1.89 8.78
N ARG A 66 11.13 -3.02 9.49
CA ARG A 66 12.33 -3.86 9.65
C ARG A 66 12.61 -4.73 8.44
N LYS A 67 11.57 -5.27 7.83
CA LYS A 67 11.73 -6.20 6.71
C LYS A 67 12.01 -5.49 5.40
N PHE A 68 11.26 -4.42 5.11
CA PHE A 68 11.31 -3.80 3.80
C PHE A 68 12.34 -2.68 3.70
N TYR A 69 12.53 -1.91 4.77
CA TYR A 69 13.53 -0.85 4.72
C TYR A 69 14.95 -1.40 4.67
N PHE A 70 15.21 -2.47 5.40
CA PHE A 70 16.52 -3.09 5.32
C PHE A 70 16.77 -3.71 3.96
N GLU A 71 15.78 -4.33 3.38
CA GLU A 71 15.90 -4.89 2.04
C GLU A 71 16.05 -3.80 0.98
N LEU A 72 15.39 -2.68 1.16
CA LEU A 72 15.47 -1.56 0.24
C LEU A 72 16.81 -0.84 0.30
N GLN A 73 17.47 -0.87 1.44
CA GLN A 73 18.75 -0.19 1.63
C GLN A 73 19.94 -1.03 1.19
N ASP A 74 19.71 -2.29 0.99
CA ASP A 74 20.74 -3.17 0.45
C ASP A 74 20.75 -3.07 -1.06
#